data_824dbb0b7f52658e250fefb473620ef6
#
_entry.id   824dbb0b7f52658e250fefb473620ef6
#
_cell.length_a   1.000
_cell.length_b   1.000
_cell.length_c   1.000
_cell.angle_alpha   90.00
_cell.angle_beta   90.00
_cell.angle_gamma   90.00
#
_symmetry.space_group_name_H-M   'P 1'
#
loop_
_entity.id
_entity.type
_entity.pdbx_description
1 polymer ?
#
loop_
_entity_poly.entity_id
_entity_poly.type
_entity_poly.pdbx_seq_one_letter_code
_entity_poly.pdbx_strand_id
1 'polypeptide(L)'
;MNQLLDKYGRQITYLRLAVTDRCNLRCQYCMPAHGIDIVKRQELLTYKEMYRITRVLSELGVDKVRLTGGEPFVRKDFVNFLESLSFNKKLKEINITTNGALISKHIDGLEKMKINAVNLSIDSLNREKFFEITRRDVFPQVMQTYHDLLKSNLKLKLNVVIQSGVNTNEIIDFIELTKEDNVSVRFIEEMPFNGAGSNYPSLTWNHLKIIDHLRGHFPNIEKIPDPPFSTSMNYRIPG
;
A
#
# COMPACT_ATOMS: atom_id res chain seq x y z
N MET A 1 -18.77 -25.20 6.63
CA MET A 1 -17.74 -24.77 5.66
C MET A 1 -16.39 -24.87 6.33
N ASN A 2 -15.42 -25.50 5.70
CA ASN A 2 -14.06 -25.55 6.25
C ASN A 2 -13.48 -24.13 6.25
N GLN A 3 -13.13 -23.61 7.41
CA GLN A 3 -12.49 -22.32 7.57
C GLN A 3 -10.97 -22.50 7.70
N LEU A 4 -10.21 -21.60 7.12
CA LEU A 4 -8.76 -21.57 7.33
C LEU A 4 -8.47 -21.01 8.72
N LEU A 5 -7.96 -21.84 9.60
CA LEU A 5 -7.52 -21.46 10.93
C LEU A 5 -6.01 -21.61 11.04
N ASP A 6 -5.36 -20.68 11.69
CA ASP A 6 -3.95 -20.85 12.06
C ASP A 6 -3.81 -21.68 13.35
N LYS A 7 -2.57 -21.94 13.76
CA LYS A 7 -2.27 -22.71 14.99
C LYS A 7 -2.76 -22.06 16.29
N TYR A 8 -3.20 -20.80 16.24
CA TYR A 8 -3.74 -20.05 17.37
C TYR A 8 -5.28 -19.91 17.31
N GLY A 9 -5.94 -20.63 16.40
CA GLY A 9 -7.39 -20.55 16.20
C GLY A 9 -7.87 -19.29 15.48
N ARG A 10 -6.97 -18.48 14.93
CA ARG A 10 -7.36 -17.27 14.21
C ARG A 10 -7.81 -17.62 12.80
N GLN A 11 -8.97 -17.10 12.40
CA GLN A 11 -9.47 -17.26 11.04
C GLN A 11 -8.66 -16.41 10.07
N ILE A 12 -8.19 -17.03 8.99
CA ILE A 12 -7.50 -16.34 7.91
C ILE A 12 -8.54 -15.87 6.89
N THR A 13 -8.79 -14.58 6.85
CA THR A 13 -9.78 -13.94 5.97
C THR A 13 -9.17 -13.04 4.91
N TYR A 14 -7.86 -12.81 4.96
CA TYR A 14 -7.17 -11.84 4.13
C TYR A 14 -6.03 -12.47 3.33
N LEU A 15 -6.06 -12.25 2.01
CA LEU A 15 -4.99 -12.64 1.08
C LEU A 15 -4.24 -11.39 0.60
N ARG A 16 -2.92 -11.42 0.71
CA ARG A 16 -2.04 -10.47 0.03
C ARG A 16 -1.38 -11.16 -1.15
N LEU A 17 -1.62 -10.66 -2.37
CA LEU A 17 -1.18 -11.28 -3.61
C LEU A 17 -0.26 -10.33 -4.36
N ALA A 18 1.03 -10.67 -4.41
CA ALA A 18 2.01 -9.98 -5.24
C ALA A 18 1.87 -10.46 -6.69
N VAL A 19 1.50 -9.57 -7.60
CA VAL A 19 1.23 -9.93 -9.00
C VAL A 19 2.47 -9.85 -9.89
N THR A 20 3.51 -9.14 -9.45
CA THR A 20 4.77 -8.97 -10.18
C THR A 20 5.89 -8.56 -9.23
N ASP A 21 7.12 -8.87 -9.59
CA ASP A 21 8.34 -8.37 -8.96
C ASP A 21 8.86 -7.07 -9.62
N ARG A 22 8.29 -6.70 -10.79
CA ARG A 22 8.71 -5.53 -11.55
C ARG A 22 8.11 -4.25 -10.99
N CYS A 23 8.92 -3.19 -10.94
CA CYS A 23 8.50 -1.86 -10.54
C CYS A 23 9.11 -0.82 -11.48
N ASN A 24 8.38 0.25 -11.73
CA ASN A 24 8.87 1.42 -12.48
C ASN A 24 9.64 2.42 -11.60
N LEU A 25 9.59 2.28 -10.28
CA LEU A 25 10.41 3.04 -9.33
C LEU A 25 11.64 2.25 -8.85
N ARG A 26 12.55 2.96 -8.15
CA ARG A 26 13.78 2.41 -7.56
C ARG A 26 13.99 2.98 -6.16
N CYS A 27 12.94 2.88 -5.32
CA CYS A 27 12.97 3.45 -3.97
C CYS A 27 14.16 2.92 -3.18
N GLN A 28 14.88 3.82 -2.50
CA GLN A 28 16.17 3.53 -1.84
C GLN A 28 16.05 2.43 -0.79
N TYR A 29 14.95 2.43 -0.03
CA TYR A 29 14.67 1.43 0.99
C TYR A 29 14.17 0.08 0.43
N CYS A 30 13.74 0.05 -0.85
CA CYS A 30 13.10 -1.12 -1.44
C CYS A 30 14.04 -1.92 -2.34
N MET A 31 14.86 -1.25 -3.18
CA MET A 31 15.76 -1.93 -4.10
C MET A 31 16.97 -1.08 -4.49
N PRO A 32 18.06 -1.71 -4.92
CA PRO A 32 19.24 -1.02 -5.44
C PRO A 32 18.91 -0.14 -6.66
N ALA A 33 19.79 0.85 -6.94
CA ALA A 33 19.59 1.77 -8.07
C ALA A 33 19.53 1.06 -9.43
N HIS A 34 20.31 -0.01 -9.59
CA HIS A 34 20.33 -0.84 -10.81
C HIS A 34 19.14 -1.83 -10.89
N GLY A 35 18.33 -1.91 -9.82
CA GLY A 35 17.22 -2.85 -9.71
C GLY A 35 17.61 -4.17 -9.04
N ILE A 36 16.76 -5.15 -9.17
CA ILE A 36 16.94 -6.53 -8.68
C ILE A 36 16.90 -7.50 -9.87
N ASP A 37 17.44 -8.69 -9.68
CA ASP A 37 17.23 -9.79 -10.59
C ASP A 37 15.74 -10.16 -10.60
N ILE A 38 15.11 -9.99 -11.75
CA ILE A 38 13.68 -10.26 -11.93
C ILE A 38 13.47 -11.72 -12.30
N VAL A 39 12.41 -12.30 -11.74
CA VAL A 39 11.99 -13.66 -12.07
C VAL A 39 11.59 -13.74 -13.55
N LYS A 40 11.95 -14.82 -14.23
CA LYS A 40 11.55 -15.03 -15.63
C LYS A 40 10.03 -15.08 -15.74
N ARG A 41 9.48 -14.51 -16.81
CA ARG A 41 8.03 -14.40 -16.99
C ARG A 41 7.29 -15.74 -16.87
N GLN A 42 7.91 -16.82 -17.31
CA GLN A 42 7.34 -18.18 -17.28
C GLN A 42 7.34 -18.80 -15.88
N GLU A 43 8.08 -18.24 -14.93
CA GLU A 43 8.14 -18.66 -13.52
C GLU A 43 7.15 -17.86 -12.64
N LEU A 44 6.59 -16.75 -13.18
CA LEU A 44 5.55 -16.01 -12.51
C LEU A 44 4.20 -16.70 -12.69
N LEU A 45 3.40 -16.73 -11.64
CA LEU A 45 2.02 -17.19 -11.73
C LEU A 45 1.27 -16.40 -12.84
N THR A 46 0.53 -17.11 -13.66
CA THR A 46 -0.41 -16.52 -14.62
C THR A 46 -1.61 -15.92 -13.88
N TYR A 47 -2.34 -15.00 -14.50
CA TYR A 47 -3.58 -14.48 -13.94
C TYR A 47 -4.65 -15.56 -13.73
N LYS A 48 -4.67 -16.61 -14.57
CA LYS A 48 -5.55 -17.76 -14.40
C LYS A 48 -5.24 -18.54 -13.12
N GLU A 49 -3.96 -18.76 -12.83
CA GLU A 49 -3.53 -19.42 -11.59
C GLU A 49 -3.82 -18.55 -10.37
N MET A 50 -3.51 -17.25 -10.43
CA MET A 50 -3.83 -16.29 -9.35
C MET A 50 -5.34 -16.24 -9.07
N TYR A 51 -6.17 -16.22 -10.11
CA TYR A 51 -7.61 -16.28 -9.97
C TYR A 51 -8.06 -17.60 -9.32
N ARG A 52 -7.51 -18.73 -9.76
CA ARG A 52 -7.81 -20.05 -9.18
C ARG A 52 -7.45 -20.10 -7.70
N ILE A 53 -6.25 -19.63 -7.32
CA ILE A 53 -5.80 -19.56 -5.93
C ILE A 53 -6.77 -18.70 -5.12
N THR A 54 -7.10 -17.49 -5.60
CA THR A 54 -8.00 -16.56 -4.91
C THR A 54 -9.39 -17.18 -4.75
N ARG A 55 -9.90 -17.89 -5.78
CA ARG A 55 -11.20 -18.58 -5.73
C ARG A 55 -11.18 -19.68 -4.65
N VAL A 56 -10.20 -20.56 -4.66
CA VAL A 56 -10.08 -21.64 -3.67
C VAL A 56 -10.00 -21.07 -2.25
N LEU A 57 -9.18 -20.05 -2.04
CA LEU A 57 -9.06 -19.41 -0.74
C LEU A 57 -10.37 -18.70 -0.32
N SER A 58 -11.11 -18.12 -1.27
CA SER A 58 -12.42 -17.53 -0.95
C SER A 58 -13.47 -18.57 -0.57
N GLU A 59 -13.38 -19.78 -1.10
CA GLU A 59 -14.21 -20.91 -0.68
C GLU A 59 -13.89 -21.37 0.75
N LEU A 60 -12.67 -21.12 1.21
CA LEU A 60 -12.19 -21.44 2.57
C LEU A 60 -12.34 -20.26 3.56
N GLY A 61 -13.01 -19.17 3.16
CA GLY A 61 -13.34 -18.07 4.06
C GLY A 61 -12.50 -16.81 3.90
N VAL A 62 -11.58 -16.75 2.95
CA VAL A 62 -10.89 -15.50 2.60
C VAL A 62 -11.87 -14.60 1.84
N ASP A 63 -12.20 -13.44 2.39
CA ASP A 63 -13.15 -12.49 1.81
C ASP A 63 -12.53 -11.14 1.43
N LYS A 64 -11.24 -10.97 1.73
CA LYS A 64 -10.48 -9.78 1.39
C LYS A 64 -9.21 -10.12 0.62
N VAL A 65 -8.98 -9.43 -0.49
CA VAL A 65 -7.73 -9.52 -1.26
C VAL A 65 -7.09 -8.16 -1.42
N ARG A 66 -5.77 -8.11 -1.28
CA ARG A 66 -4.97 -6.94 -1.64
C ARG A 66 -3.97 -7.31 -2.70
N LEU A 67 -4.06 -6.62 -3.81
CA LEU A 67 -3.12 -6.78 -4.92
C LEU A 67 -1.96 -5.81 -4.74
N THR A 68 -0.76 -6.34 -4.90
CA THR A 68 0.51 -5.63 -4.72
C THR A 68 1.58 -6.27 -5.62
N GLY A 69 2.84 -6.04 -5.33
CA GLY A 69 3.99 -6.64 -6.03
C GLY A 69 5.17 -5.70 -5.93
N GLY A 70 5.91 -5.55 -7.01
CA GLY A 70 6.60 -4.32 -7.32
C GLY A 70 5.53 -3.24 -7.58
N GLU A 71 5.23 -2.93 -8.84
CA GLU A 71 4.09 -2.09 -9.19
C GLU A 71 3.08 -2.89 -10.02
N PRO A 72 1.86 -3.12 -9.52
CA PRO A 72 0.87 -3.95 -10.21
C PRO A 72 0.55 -3.49 -11.63
N PHE A 73 0.43 -2.17 -11.83
CA PHE A 73 0.06 -1.58 -13.12
C PHE A 73 1.17 -1.66 -14.19
N VAL A 74 2.38 -2.09 -13.84
CA VAL A 74 3.44 -2.42 -14.81
C VAL A 74 3.14 -3.76 -15.51
N ARG A 75 2.41 -4.66 -14.85
CA ARG A 75 2.07 -5.96 -15.44
C ARG A 75 0.94 -5.79 -16.45
N LYS A 76 1.24 -6.16 -17.71
CA LYS A 76 0.25 -6.12 -18.80
C LYS A 76 -1.04 -6.86 -18.40
N ASP A 77 -2.18 -6.35 -18.82
CA ASP A 77 -3.52 -6.93 -18.58
C ASP A 77 -3.93 -7.02 -17.08
N PHE A 78 -3.28 -6.26 -16.19
CA PHE A 78 -3.61 -6.23 -14.77
C PHE A 78 -5.06 -5.77 -14.52
N VAL A 79 -5.55 -4.79 -15.27
CA VAL A 79 -6.93 -4.29 -15.12
C VAL A 79 -7.95 -5.36 -15.49
N ASN A 80 -7.70 -6.16 -16.53
CA ASN A 80 -8.58 -7.28 -16.90
C ASN A 80 -8.59 -8.37 -15.81
N PHE A 81 -7.47 -8.54 -15.12
CA PHE A 81 -7.42 -9.44 -13.97
C PHE A 81 -8.24 -8.91 -12.78
N LEU A 82 -8.18 -7.60 -12.49
CA LEU A 82 -9.02 -6.95 -11.48
C LEU A 82 -10.51 -7.14 -11.79
N GLU A 83 -10.90 -6.94 -13.04
CA GLU A 83 -12.26 -7.18 -13.49
C GLU A 83 -12.68 -8.64 -13.24
N SER A 84 -11.82 -9.59 -13.60
CA SER A 84 -12.09 -11.01 -13.33
C SER A 84 -12.31 -11.29 -11.85
N LEU A 85 -11.50 -10.68 -10.96
CA LEU A 85 -11.67 -10.83 -9.52
C LEU A 85 -12.97 -10.20 -9.01
N SER A 86 -13.45 -9.12 -9.63
CA SER A 86 -14.67 -8.43 -9.24
C SER A 86 -15.93 -9.29 -9.38
N PHE A 87 -15.90 -10.31 -10.23
CA PHE A 87 -16.99 -11.27 -10.39
C PHE A 87 -17.02 -12.34 -9.28
N ASN A 88 -15.98 -12.45 -8.46
CA ASN A 88 -16.00 -13.39 -7.33
C ASN A 88 -16.86 -12.85 -6.19
N LYS A 89 -18.10 -13.35 -6.10
CA LYS A 89 -19.12 -12.91 -5.12
C LYS A 89 -18.72 -13.18 -3.66
N LYS A 90 -17.73 -14.04 -3.39
CA LYS A 90 -17.26 -14.33 -2.04
C LYS A 90 -16.25 -13.30 -1.53
N LEU A 91 -15.62 -12.53 -2.42
CA LEU A 91 -14.76 -11.43 -2.03
C LEU A 91 -15.63 -10.21 -1.66
N LYS A 92 -15.48 -9.76 -0.43
CA LYS A 92 -16.12 -8.53 0.08
C LYS A 92 -15.27 -7.29 -0.20
N GLU A 93 -13.93 -7.46 -0.15
CA GLU A 93 -12.99 -6.37 -0.35
C GLU A 93 -11.90 -6.74 -1.36
N ILE A 94 -11.73 -5.90 -2.38
CA ILE A 94 -10.59 -5.91 -3.29
C ILE A 94 -9.87 -4.58 -3.14
N ASN A 95 -8.63 -4.63 -2.67
CA ASN A 95 -7.80 -3.46 -2.44
C ASN A 95 -6.53 -3.52 -3.30
N ILE A 96 -6.02 -2.37 -3.68
CA ILE A 96 -4.80 -2.25 -4.49
C ILE A 96 -3.77 -1.44 -3.69
N THR A 97 -2.50 -1.84 -3.75
CA THR A 97 -1.37 -1.02 -3.34
C THR A 97 -0.58 -0.65 -4.58
N THR A 98 -0.36 0.62 -4.82
CA THR A 98 0.30 1.16 -6.00
C THR A 98 1.16 2.38 -5.66
N ASN A 99 2.18 2.64 -6.44
CA ASN A 99 2.96 3.88 -6.37
C ASN A 99 2.31 5.07 -7.10
N GLY A 100 1.17 4.86 -7.73
CA GLY A 100 0.36 5.91 -8.34
C GLY A 100 0.79 6.38 -9.73
N ALA A 101 1.99 6.07 -10.20
CA ALA A 101 2.50 6.64 -11.44
C ALA A 101 1.72 6.23 -12.72
N LEU A 102 0.94 5.13 -12.67
CA LEU A 102 0.30 4.55 -13.85
C LEU A 102 -1.21 4.38 -13.73
N ILE A 103 -1.81 4.63 -12.55
CA ILE A 103 -3.20 4.25 -12.25
C ILE A 103 -4.23 5.29 -12.71
N SER A 104 -3.89 6.59 -12.79
CA SER A 104 -4.83 7.71 -13.03
C SER A 104 -5.82 7.42 -14.16
N LYS A 105 -5.35 6.99 -15.33
CA LYS A 105 -6.19 6.64 -16.49
C LYS A 105 -7.14 5.45 -16.29
N HIS A 106 -7.05 4.74 -15.19
CA HIS A 106 -7.86 3.56 -14.90
C HIS A 106 -8.90 3.79 -13.79
N ILE A 107 -8.86 4.92 -13.09
CA ILE A 107 -9.68 5.19 -11.90
C ILE A 107 -11.17 5.02 -12.20
N ASP A 108 -11.68 5.60 -13.27
CA ASP A 108 -13.10 5.47 -13.68
C ASP A 108 -13.51 4.00 -13.92
N GLY A 109 -12.59 3.20 -14.46
CA GLY A 109 -12.79 1.77 -14.64
C GLY A 109 -12.83 1.01 -13.32
N LEU A 110 -11.94 1.36 -12.39
CA LEU A 110 -11.84 0.74 -11.07
C LEU A 110 -13.09 1.01 -10.21
N GLU A 111 -13.72 2.19 -10.35
CA GLU A 111 -14.98 2.50 -9.66
C GLU A 111 -16.11 1.59 -10.09
N LYS A 112 -16.17 1.21 -11.37
CA LYS A 112 -17.19 0.29 -11.93
C LYS A 112 -16.98 -1.16 -11.50
N MET A 113 -15.81 -1.49 -10.99
CA MET A 113 -15.45 -2.79 -10.42
C MET A 113 -15.73 -2.80 -8.91
N LYS A 114 -15.56 -3.94 -8.25
CA LYS A 114 -15.66 -4.06 -6.79
C LYS A 114 -14.33 -3.68 -6.09
N ILE A 115 -13.69 -2.60 -6.54
CA ILE A 115 -12.49 -2.10 -5.88
C ILE A 115 -12.92 -1.24 -4.70
N ASN A 116 -12.45 -1.58 -3.52
CA ASN A 116 -12.89 -0.93 -2.28
C ASN A 116 -11.93 0.19 -1.85
N ALA A 117 -10.63 -0.01 -2.04
CA ALA A 117 -9.64 0.96 -1.62
C ALA A 117 -8.36 0.91 -2.46
N VAL A 118 -7.78 2.07 -2.64
CA VAL A 118 -6.43 2.25 -3.18
C VAL A 118 -5.52 2.72 -2.04
N ASN A 119 -4.43 1.97 -1.81
CA ASN A 119 -3.35 2.41 -0.96
C ASN A 119 -2.27 3.00 -1.87
N LEU A 120 -2.20 4.32 -1.91
CA LEU A 120 -1.20 5.06 -2.66
C LEU A 120 0.07 5.17 -1.83
N SER A 121 1.16 4.63 -2.34
CA SER A 121 2.47 4.76 -1.69
C SER A 121 3.14 6.04 -2.17
N ILE A 122 3.34 6.98 -1.25
CA ILE A 122 3.97 8.27 -1.50
C ILE A 122 4.75 8.68 -0.24
N ASP A 123 6.07 8.78 -0.35
CA ASP A 123 6.95 8.97 0.79
C ASP A 123 7.37 10.43 1.00
N SER A 124 6.99 11.33 0.09
CA SER A 124 7.24 12.77 0.20
C SER A 124 6.23 13.57 -0.60
N LEU A 125 5.85 14.73 -0.08
CA LEU A 125 5.03 15.76 -0.75
C LEU A 125 5.90 16.78 -1.51
N ASN A 126 7.22 16.68 -1.38
CA ASN A 126 8.19 17.50 -2.11
C ASN A 126 8.76 16.74 -3.30
N ARG A 127 8.72 17.34 -4.52
CA ARG A 127 9.16 16.71 -5.77
C ARG A 127 10.63 16.27 -5.74
N GLU A 128 11.51 17.13 -5.24
CA GLU A 128 12.96 16.86 -5.24
C GLU A 128 13.25 15.67 -4.31
N LYS A 129 12.70 15.71 -3.11
CA LYS A 129 12.82 14.63 -2.14
C LYS A 129 12.17 13.33 -2.62
N PHE A 130 11.00 13.42 -3.27
CA PHE A 130 10.37 12.25 -3.90
C PHE A 130 11.30 11.64 -4.96
N PHE A 131 11.95 12.47 -5.78
CA PHE A 131 12.93 12.00 -6.75
C PHE A 131 14.15 11.34 -6.07
N GLU A 132 14.67 11.93 -5.01
CA GLU A 132 15.77 11.35 -4.23
C GLU A 132 15.40 9.96 -3.70
N ILE A 133 14.22 9.82 -3.08
CA ILE A 133 13.74 8.56 -2.51
C ILE A 133 13.50 7.52 -3.62
N THR A 134 12.80 7.89 -4.68
CA THR A 134 12.29 6.95 -5.69
C THR A 134 13.22 6.76 -6.89
N ARG A 135 14.21 7.65 -7.06
CA ARG A 135 15.12 7.72 -8.20
C ARG A 135 14.40 7.82 -9.55
N ARG A 136 13.18 8.39 -9.56
CA ARG A 136 12.36 8.59 -10.77
C ARG A 136 11.55 9.88 -10.66
N ASP A 137 11.58 10.68 -11.72
CA ASP A 137 10.81 11.93 -11.80
C ASP A 137 9.38 11.67 -12.33
N VAL A 138 8.56 11.07 -11.47
CA VAL A 138 7.14 10.80 -11.75
C VAL A 138 6.21 11.45 -10.72
N PHE A 139 6.72 12.40 -9.93
CA PHE A 139 5.94 13.09 -8.90
C PHE A 139 4.67 13.75 -9.45
N PRO A 140 4.69 14.46 -10.61
CA PRO A 140 3.47 15.04 -11.17
C PRO A 140 2.38 14.01 -11.46
N GLN A 141 2.75 12.82 -11.96
CA GLN A 141 1.81 11.74 -12.24
C GLN A 141 1.21 11.15 -10.95
N VAL A 142 2.02 11.03 -9.91
CA VAL A 142 1.57 10.53 -8.59
C VAL A 142 0.62 11.53 -7.94
N MET A 143 0.92 12.83 -8.00
CA MET A 143 0.04 13.88 -7.48
C MET A 143 -1.26 13.98 -8.30
N GLN A 144 -1.19 13.83 -9.62
CA GLN A 144 -2.41 13.75 -10.44
C GLN A 144 -3.29 12.58 -9.99
N THR A 145 -2.68 11.40 -9.78
CA THR A 145 -3.39 10.22 -9.24
C THR A 145 -4.02 10.51 -7.87
N TYR A 146 -3.30 11.18 -6.98
CA TYR A 146 -3.83 11.57 -5.66
C TYR A 146 -5.12 12.39 -5.81
N HIS A 147 -5.07 13.46 -6.62
CA HIS A 147 -6.23 14.33 -6.85
C HIS A 147 -7.39 13.63 -7.57
N ASP A 148 -7.09 12.72 -8.50
CA ASP A 148 -8.13 11.94 -9.19
C ASP A 148 -8.81 10.95 -8.23
N LEU A 149 -8.04 10.31 -7.34
CA LEU A 149 -8.58 9.42 -6.30
C LEU A 149 -9.44 10.17 -5.28
N LEU A 150 -9.08 11.40 -4.91
CA LEU A 150 -9.91 12.23 -4.03
C LEU A 150 -11.30 12.55 -4.63
N LYS A 151 -11.39 12.67 -5.95
CA LYS A 151 -12.65 12.91 -6.67
C LYS A 151 -13.45 11.63 -6.89
N SER A 152 -12.86 10.48 -6.66
CA SER A 152 -13.47 9.18 -6.88
C SER A 152 -14.21 8.69 -5.63
N ASN A 153 -15.02 7.64 -5.80
CA ASN A 153 -15.67 6.93 -4.69
C ASN A 153 -14.77 5.85 -4.04
N LEU A 154 -13.54 5.70 -4.51
CA LEU A 154 -12.58 4.74 -3.97
C LEU A 154 -12.02 5.25 -2.64
N LYS A 155 -11.97 4.40 -1.63
CA LYS A 155 -11.32 4.77 -0.37
C LYS A 155 -9.82 4.96 -0.59
N LEU A 156 -9.32 6.16 -0.33
CA LEU A 156 -7.90 6.48 -0.45
C LEU A 156 -7.19 6.33 0.90
N LYS A 157 -6.04 5.64 0.86
CA LYS A 157 -5.09 5.58 1.97
C LYS A 157 -3.70 5.89 1.46
N LEU A 158 -2.99 6.78 2.12
CA LEU A 158 -1.58 7.03 1.85
C LEU A 158 -0.73 6.11 2.70
N ASN A 159 0.22 5.44 2.09
CA ASN A 159 1.28 4.71 2.78
C ASN A 159 2.56 5.53 2.66
N VAL A 160 3.18 5.84 3.79
CA VAL A 160 4.40 6.65 3.89
C VAL A 160 5.43 5.86 4.69
N VAL A 161 6.51 5.45 4.06
CA VAL A 161 7.64 4.83 4.77
C VAL A 161 8.49 5.94 5.39
N ILE A 162 8.60 5.94 6.71
CA ILE A 162 9.34 6.96 7.44
C ILE A 162 10.82 6.60 7.47
N GLN A 163 11.63 7.45 6.84
CA GLN A 163 13.07 7.32 6.74
C GLN A 163 13.75 8.43 7.55
N SER A 164 14.59 8.02 8.51
CA SER A 164 15.29 8.94 9.40
C SER A 164 16.18 9.91 8.61
N GLY A 165 16.05 11.20 8.89
CA GLY A 165 16.83 12.25 8.21
C GLY A 165 16.43 12.52 6.76
N VAL A 166 15.40 11.86 6.25
CA VAL A 166 14.93 12.04 4.87
C VAL A 166 13.57 12.74 4.86
N ASN A 167 12.50 12.11 5.35
CA ASN A 167 11.13 12.63 5.26
C ASN A 167 10.42 12.80 6.61
N THR A 168 11.16 12.69 7.71
CA THR A 168 10.59 12.83 9.06
C THR A 168 10.01 14.22 9.34
N ASN A 169 10.49 15.24 8.64
CA ASN A 169 9.98 16.61 8.71
C ASN A 169 8.64 16.80 7.98
N GLU A 170 8.19 15.83 7.18
CA GLU A 170 6.91 15.88 6.46
C GLU A 170 5.78 15.12 7.16
N ILE A 171 6.06 14.49 8.33
CA ILE A 171 5.04 13.72 9.07
C ILE A 171 3.80 14.57 9.36
N ILE A 172 4.01 15.82 9.78
CA ILE A 172 2.91 16.74 10.10
C ILE A 172 2.17 17.14 8.82
N ASP A 173 2.88 17.46 7.75
CA ASP A 173 2.27 17.84 6.46
C ASP A 173 1.37 16.73 5.93
N PHE A 174 1.78 15.47 6.04
CA PHE A 174 0.93 14.34 5.68
C PHE A 174 -0.34 14.24 6.53
N ILE A 175 -0.26 14.53 7.83
CA ILE A 175 -1.44 14.52 8.70
C ILE A 175 -2.36 15.69 8.35
N GLU A 176 -1.83 16.87 8.03
CA GLU A 176 -2.63 18.03 7.65
C GLU A 176 -3.54 17.73 6.44
N LEU A 177 -3.12 16.85 5.50
CA LEU A 177 -3.97 16.41 4.41
C LEU A 177 -5.29 15.76 4.89
N THR A 178 -5.28 15.14 6.08
CA THR A 178 -6.49 14.45 6.60
C THR A 178 -7.56 15.41 7.12
N LYS A 179 -7.26 16.70 7.27
CA LYS A 179 -8.23 17.71 7.69
C LYS A 179 -9.17 18.12 6.57
N GLU A 180 -8.64 18.23 5.37
CA GLU A 180 -9.37 18.75 4.22
C GLU A 180 -9.82 17.62 3.27
N ASP A 181 -9.04 16.55 3.20
CA ASP A 181 -9.23 15.45 2.28
C ASP A 181 -9.78 14.21 2.97
N ASN A 182 -10.67 13.49 2.29
CA ASN A 182 -11.18 12.20 2.77
C ASN A 182 -10.13 11.08 2.57
N VAL A 183 -9.05 11.18 3.30
CA VAL A 183 -7.90 10.29 3.22
C VAL A 183 -7.47 9.80 4.60
N SER A 184 -6.89 8.60 4.66
CA SER A 184 -6.20 8.09 5.85
C SER A 184 -4.72 7.99 5.56
N VAL A 185 -3.89 8.53 6.44
CA VAL A 185 -2.43 8.39 6.33
C VAL A 185 -1.95 7.24 7.20
N ARG A 186 -1.05 6.45 6.67
CA ARG A 186 -0.45 5.31 7.35
C ARG A 186 1.07 5.44 7.29
N PHE A 187 1.67 5.76 8.40
CA PHE A 187 3.12 5.72 8.55
C PHE A 187 3.58 4.28 8.74
N ILE A 188 4.64 3.93 8.04
CA ILE A 188 5.25 2.60 8.04
C ILE A 188 6.69 2.76 8.50
N GLU A 189 7.08 1.99 9.50
CA GLU A 189 8.47 1.91 9.92
C GLU A 189 9.33 1.36 8.78
N GLU A 190 10.48 1.98 8.55
CA GLU A 190 11.42 1.46 7.58
C GLU A 190 11.92 0.08 8.02
N MET A 191 11.86 -0.89 7.13
CA MET A 191 12.35 -2.24 7.39
C MET A 191 13.64 -2.49 6.62
N PRO A 192 14.61 -3.24 7.20
CA PRO A 192 15.85 -3.60 6.52
C PRO A 192 15.57 -4.61 5.40
N PHE A 193 15.17 -4.08 4.23
CA PHE A 193 15.12 -4.85 3.00
C PHE A 193 16.50 -4.86 2.32
N ASN A 194 16.71 -5.78 1.43
CA ASN A 194 17.86 -5.84 0.51
C ASN A 194 19.21 -6.23 1.12
N GLY A 195 19.21 -6.95 2.22
CA GLY A 195 20.46 -7.54 2.73
C GLY A 195 21.52 -6.52 3.14
N ALA A 196 21.11 -5.29 3.51
CA ALA A 196 22.04 -4.28 4.03
C ALA A 196 22.77 -4.75 5.31
N GLY A 197 22.39 -5.90 5.86
CA GLY A 197 23.08 -6.59 6.95
C GLY A 197 23.19 -5.73 8.21
N SER A 198 24.31 -5.89 8.91
CA SER A 198 24.63 -5.16 10.13
C SER A 198 24.88 -3.65 9.95
N ASN A 199 24.97 -3.18 8.73
CA ASN A 199 25.22 -1.77 8.39
C ASN A 199 23.94 -0.96 8.18
N TYR A 200 22.77 -1.54 8.47
CA TYR A 200 21.51 -0.79 8.40
C TYR A 200 21.47 0.24 9.52
N PRO A 201 21.23 1.53 9.23
CA PRO A 201 21.06 2.52 10.28
C PRO A 201 19.97 2.04 11.23
N SER A 202 20.23 2.10 12.53
CA SER A 202 19.23 1.70 13.53
C SER A 202 17.88 2.34 13.20
N LEU A 203 16.81 1.55 13.21
CA LEU A 203 15.44 2.04 13.02
C LEU A 203 15.13 3.07 14.11
N THR A 204 15.47 4.32 13.84
CA THR A 204 15.35 5.40 14.83
C THR A 204 13.93 5.95 14.91
N TRP A 205 13.09 5.69 13.88
CA TRP A 205 11.70 6.14 13.81
C TRP A 205 10.73 4.95 13.84
N ASN A 206 10.57 4.38 15.04
CA ASN A 206 9.55 3.40 15.31
C ASN A 206 8.19 4.10 15.61
N HIS A 207 7.12 3.30 15.76
CA HIS A 207 5.77 3.83 16.01
C HIS A 207 5.68 4.71 17.27
N LEU A 208 6.44 4.40 18.33
CA LEU A 208 6.42 5.21 19.56
C LEU A 208 6.95 6.62 19.29
N LYS A 209 8.06 6.72 18.58
CA LYS A 209 8.64 8.01 18.22
C LYS A 209 7.76 8.80 17.26
N ILE A 210 7.11 8.12 16.29
CA ILE A 210 6.15 8.77 15.41
C ILE A 210 4.97 9.35 16.22
N ILE A 211 4.41 8.57 17.15
CA ILE A 211 3.29 9.03 18.00
C ILE A 211 3.72 10.16 18.94
N ASP A 212 4.91 10.09 19.52
CA ASP A 212 5.41 11.17 20.39
C ASP A 212 5.60 12.46 19.59
N HIS A 213 6.14 12.38 18.37
CA HIS A 213 6.24 13.53 17.48
C HIS A 213 4.87 14.11 17.14
N LEU A 214 3.89 13.26 16.82
CA LEU A 214 2.51 13.70 16.55
C LEU A 214 1.86 14.33 17.79
N ARG A 215 2.05 13.80 18.98
CA ARG A 215 1.53 14.37 20.23
C ARG A 215 2.08 15.75 20.53
N GLY A 216 3.31 16.03 20.14
CA GLY A 216 3.90 17.35 20.24
C GLY A 216 3.17 18.43 19.44
N HIS A 217 2.53 18.05 18.32
CA HIS A 217 1.78 18.96 17.44
C HIS A 217 0.26 18.86 17.64
N PHE A 218 -0.22 17.66 17.93
CA PHE A 218 -1.64 17.34 18.13
C PHE A 218 -1.85 16.74 19.53
N PRO A 219 -1.89 17.56 20.59
CA PRO A 219 -2.03 17.05 21.97
C PRO A 219 -3.28 16.20 22.20
N ASN A 220 -4.32 16.42 21.40
CA ASN A 220 -5.61 15.73 21.49
C ASN A 220 -5.67 14.44 20.67
N ILE A 221 -4.54 13.95 20.13
CA ILE A 221 -4.54 12.69 19.36
C ILE A 221 -4.98 11.52 20.22
N GLU A 222 -5.97 10.79 19.76
CA GLU A 222 -6.62 9.69 20.49
C GLU A 222 -6.32 8.36 19.84
N LYS A 223 -5.98 7.34 20.66
CA LYS A 223 -5.93 5.95 20.20
C LYS A 223 -7.37 5.45 20.04
N ILE A 224 -7.73 5.02 18.83
CA ILE A 224 -9.02 4.38 18.58
C ILE A 224 -8.88 2.86 18.56
N PRO A 225 -9.95 2.09 18.84
CA PRO A 225 -9.91 0.65 18.79
C PRO A 225 -9.44 0.11 17.43
N ASP A 226 -8.52 -0.82 17.46
CA ASP A 226 -8.09 -1.52 16.26
C ASP A 226 -9.08 -2.64 15.94
N PRO A 227 -9.41 -2.89 14.66
CA PRO A 227 -10.17 -4.08 14.28
C PRO A 227 -9.45 -5.35 14.72
N PRO A 228 -10.17 -6.44 15.01
CA PRO A 228 -9.57 -7.72 15.32
C PRO A 228 -8.52 -8.10 14.27
N PHE A 229 -7.35 -8.55 14.74
CA PHE A 229 -6.21 -8.95 13.90
C PHE A 229 -5.63 -7.84 13.01
N SER A 230 -5.85 -6.58 13.37
CA SER A 230 -5.23 -5.44 12.69
C SER A 230 -3.70 -5.53 12.78
N THR A 231 -3.03 -5.21 11.68
CA THR A 231 -1.58 -5.03 11.62
C THR A 231 -1.16 -3.56 11.74
N SER A 232 -2.11 -2.68 12.04
CA SER A 232 -1.90 -1.24 12.21
C SER A 232 -2.52 -0.75 13.52
N MET A 233 -1.89 0.22 14.12
CA MET A 233 -2.44 0.98 15.25
C MET A 233 -3.16 2.21 14.69
N ASN A 234 -4.45 2.37 15.05
CA ASN A 234 -5.26 3.45 14.51
C ASN A 234 -5.41 4.57 15.53
N TYR A 235 -5.27 5.79 15.06
CA TYR A 235 -5.40 7.01 15.85
C TYR A 235 -6.35 7.98 15.13
N ARG A 236 -6.95 8.88 15.87
CA ARG A 236 -7.75 9.98 15.36
C ARG A 236 -7.24 11.28 15.97
N ILE A 237 -7.20 12.30 15.16
CA ILE A 237 -6.96 13.66 15.60
C ILE A 237 -8.33 14.35 15.53
N PRO A 238 -8.92 14.73 16.68
CA PRO A 238 -10.14 15.54 16.69
C PRO A 238 -9.83 16.90 16.05
N GLY A 239 -10.61 17.29 15.05
CA GLY A 239 -10.52 18.59 14.38
C GLY A 239 -11.64 19.48 14.79
#